data_6b8cc0a3cf417dffc93a83cbc96d3445
#
_entry.id   6b8cc0a3cf417dffc93a83cbc96d3445
#
_cell.length_a   1.000
_cell.length_b   1.000
_cell.length_c   1.000
_cell.angle_alpha   90.00
_cell.angle_beta   90.00
_cell.angle_gamma   90.00
#
_symmetry.space_group_name_H-M   'P 1'
#
loop_
_entity.id
_entity.type
_entity.pdbx_description
1 polymer ?
#
loop_
_entity_poly.entity_id
_entity_poly.type
_entity_poly.pdbx_seq_one_letter_code
_entity_poly.pdbx_strand_id
1 'polypeptide(L)'
;MNAKVLLCADEESARHPELIGLREENLLEQPWLAVRTTAREARDLAAKSASIEEIWVVSCPDVEPINLAAAVKRDNPRRRVSMLCSQPSGSLHSRTKAAGIDETMTHQVLVERYAARKRQVRALASGSRDSKRETGPCAVPHMGSISPKPVVSPGEKRATLITVVSGSGGAGKSAVSAVAAATLASAGIKTLLLDCDFQFGDMRELLGAKRAYGVDEVLSGAVPLSDLPRDEQGLCLIAAPRRLEQSETIVHELPALLDSAMAHFGAIVANTGANWGEQHAVLLERSSRALFLVDQRASSLRACKHAVELCARCGIAASPFLFVANRCSKRSLFSSIDVSCAMQGAHAAELKDGGAEVEQALGTGLAYDLVSSRNAFAQSVRELMGEVVGEAAGSLASSEESEAPSRGLFSFRRARREGVLP
;
A
#
# COMPACT_ATOMS: atom_id res chain seq x y z
N MET A 1 39.35 -10.56 11.17
CA MET A 1 38.65 -9.25 10.99
C MET A 1 37.95 -8.90 12.26
N ASN A 2 38.26 -7.74 12.84
CA ASN A 2 37.63 -7.28 14.09
C ASN A 2 36.42 -6.40 13.83
N ALA A 3 35.76 -6.61 12.68
CA ALA A 3 34.52 -5.85 12.34
C ALA A 3 33.40 -6.22 13.31
N LYS A 4 32.75 -5.18 13.84
CA LYS A 4 31.63 -5.33 14.77
C LYS A 4 30.26 -5.10 14.11
N VAL A 5 30.24 -4.44 12.96
CA VAL A 5 29.07 -4.15 12.17
C VAL A 5 29.22 -4.74 10.78
N LEU A 6 28.18 -5.39 10.30
CA LEU A 6 28.06 -5.84 8.90
C LEU A 6 27.07 -4.93 8.18
N LEU A 7 27.52 -4.29 7.11
CA LEU A 7 26.67 -3.53 6.18
C LEU A 7 26.45 -4.39 4.94
N CYS A 8 25.18 -4.63 4.62
CA CYS A 8 24.78 -5.20 3.35
C CYS A 8 24.23 -4.09 2.46
N ALA A 9 24.92 -3.78 1.38
CA ALA A 9 24.57 -2.76 0.40
C ALA A 9 24.97 -3.26 -0.99
N ASP A 10 24.19 -2.94 -2.03
CA ASP A 10 24.56 -3.27 -3.40
C ASP A 10 25.90 -2.64 -3.79
N GLU A 11 26.47 -3.09 -4.90
CA GLU A 11 27.80 -2.68 -5.33
C GLU A 11 27.88 -1.18 -5.65
N GLU A 12 26.79 -0.60 -6.16
CA GLU A 12 26.70 0.81 -6.47
C GLU A 12 26.68 1.66 -5.19
N SER A 13 25.83 1.31 -4.23
CA SER A 13 25.76 1.96 -2.91
C SER A 13 27.05 1.78 -2.10
N ALA A 14 27.76 0.65 -2.27
CA ALA A 14 29.03 0.42 -1.61
C ALA A 14 30.18 1.26 -2.18
N ARG A 15 30.15 1.53 -3.50
CA ARG A 15 31.14 2.39 -4.20
C ARG A 15 30.80 3.88 -4.09
N HIS A 16 29.51 4.20 -4.01
CA HIS A 16 28.96 5.55 -3.95
C HIS A 16 28.13 5.73 -2.66
N PRO A 17 28.81 5.84 -1.50
CA PRO A 17 28.14 5.94 -0.20
C PRO A 17 27.18 7.12 -0.06
N GLU A 18 27.32 8.14 -0.89
CA GLU A 18 26.41 9.28 -1.00
C GLU A 18 24.99 8.87 -1.38
N LEU A 19 24.80 7.77 -2.10
CA LEU A 19 23.46 7.26 -2.46
C LEU A 19 22.67 6.77 -1.24
N ILE A 20 23.38 6.37 -0.19
CA ILE A 20 22.78 5.97 1.09
C ILE A 20 22.97 7.04 2.18
N GLY A 21 23.32 8.26 1.79
CA GLY A 21 23.47 9.42 2.66
C GLY A 21 24.79 9.49 3.45
N LEU A 22 25.72 8.56 3.24
CA LEU A 22 27.02 8.54 3.89
C LEU A 22 28.03 9.32 3.03
N ARG A 23 28.19 10.60 3.35
CA ARG A 23 29.10 11.49 2.60
C ARG A 23 30.56 11.18 2.89
N GLU A 24 31.39 11.14 1.83
CA GLU A 24 32.85 11.28 1.84
C GLU A 24 33.69 10.13 2.43
N GLU A 25 33.22 8.88 2.53
CA GLU A 25 34.03 7.84 3.13
C GLU A 25 34.10 6.56 2.29
N ASN A 26 35.30 6.05 2.12
CA ASN A 26 35.47 4.70 1.63
C ASN A 26 35.01 3.71 2.71
N LEU A 27 33.81 3.15 2.53
CA LEU A 27 33.20 2.21 3.49
C LEU A 27 34.05 0.95 3.65
N LEU A 28 34.80 0.56 2.61
CA LEU A 28 35.64 -0.64 2.59
C LEU A 28 36.89 -0.49 3.45
N GLU A 29 37.31 0.73 3.75
CA GLU A 29 38.54 1.01 4.57
C GLU A 29 38.25 1.11 6.08
N GLN A 30 36.99 1.02 6.49
CA GLN A 30 36.65 1.14 7.91
C GLN A 30 36.89 -0.19 8.65
N PRO A 31 37.86 -0.26 9.61
CA PRO A 31 38.26 -1.52 10.24
C PRO A 31 37.15 -2.15 11.11
N TRP A 32 36.15 -1.36 11.51
CA TRP A 32 35.02 -1.79 12.34
C TRP A 32 33.80 -2.21 11.53
N LEU A 33 33.79 -1.96 10.20
CA LEU A 33 32.68 -2.21 9.30
C LEU A 33 33.08 -3.28 8.28
N ALA A 34 32.29 -4.33 8.18
CA ALA A 34 32.39 -5.29 7.09
C ALA A 34 31.30 -4.97 6.06
N VAL A 35 31.67 -4.73 4.81
CA VAL A 35 30.70 -4.51 3.73
C VAL A 35 30.57 -5.77 2.89
N ARG A 36 29.34 -6.14 2.54
CA ARG A 36 29.02 -7.22 1.60
C ARG A 36 27.96 -6.74 0.62
N THR A 37 28.12 -7.14 -0.64
CA THR A 37 27.30 -6.67 -1.75
C THR A 37 26.23 -7.67 -2.16
N THR A 38 26.26 -8.90 -1.65
CA THR A 38 25.26 -9.93 -1.89
C THR A 38 24.71 -10.49 -0.59
N ALA A 39 23.44 -10.92 -0.62
CA ALA A 39 22.77 -11.53 0.53
C ALA A 39 23.48 -12.82 0.98
N ARG A 40 23.97 -13.61 0.02
CA ARG A 40 24.71 -14.84 0.30
C ARG A 40 25.97 -14.57 1.10
N GLU A 41 26.82 -13.64 0.62
CA GLU A 41 28.06 -13.30 1.32
C GLU A 41 27.80 -12.67 2.70
N ALA A 42 26.76 -11.82 2.80
CA ALA A 42 26.37 -11.22 4.06
C ALA A 42 25.94 -12.29 5.09
N ARG A 43 25.11 -13.25 4.67
CA ARG A 43 24.64 -14.34 5.52
C ARG A 43 25.78 -15.29 5.92
N ASP A 44 26.66 -15.64 4.97
CA ASP A 44 27.82 -16.49 5.23
C ASP A 44 28.79 -15.85 6.23
N LEU A 45 29.05 -14.54 6.09
CA LEU A 45 29.90 -13.80 7.03
C LEU A 45 29.22 -13.69 8.40
N ALA A 46 27.93 -13.40 8.42
CA ALA A 46 27.15 -13.35 9.66
C ALA A 46 27.19 -14.69 10.41
N ALA A 47 27.10 -15.80 9.73
CA ALA A 47 27.15 -17.14 10.34
C ALA A 47 28.55 -17.48 10.90
N LYS A 48 29.62 -17.08 10.19
CA LYS A 48 31.00 -17.45 10.53
C LYS A 48 31.66 -16.53 11.56
N SER A 49 31.16 -15.29 11.72
CA SER A 49 31.82 -14.26 12.55
C SER A 49 31.03 -13.96 13.82
N ALA A 50 31.47 -14.48 14.95
CA ALA A 50 30.93 -14.15 16.26
C ALA A 50 31.19 -12.68 16.68
N SER A 51 32.17 -12.01 16.07
CA SER A 51 32.53 -10.61 16.35
C SER A 51 31.51 -9.60 15.82
N ILE A 52 30.67 -9.98 14.85
CA ILE A 52 29.62 -9.10 14.32
C ILE A 52 28.48 -9.04 15.31
N GLU A 53 28.30 -7.88 15.91
CA GLU A 53 27.26 -7.59 16.92
C GLU A 53 25.97 -7.10 16.25
N GLU A 54 26.09 -6.32 15.18
CA GLU A 54 24.99 -5.63 14.52
C GLU A 54 25.07 -5.78 12.99
N ILE A 55 23.91 -5.90 12.34
CA ILE A 55 23.80 -6.01 10.87
C ILE A 55 22.87 -4.92 10.37
N TRP A 56 23.36 -4.15 9.41
CA TRP A 56 22.60 -3.12 8.72
C TRP A 56 22.34 -3.58 7.29
N VAL A 57 21.07 -3.81 6.97
CA VAL A 57 20.63 -4.21 5.63
C VAL A 57 20.09 -2.97 4.94
N VAL A 58 20.81 -2.52 3.92
CA VAL A 58 20.49 -1.30 3.14
C VAL A 58 19.87 -1.68 1.81
N SER A 59 20.57 -2.47 1.03
CA SER A 59 20.11 -2.93 -0.28
C SER A 59 20.80 -4.27 -0.61
N CYS A 60 20.18 -5.06 -1.48
CA CYS A 60 20.73 -6.31 -1.98
C CYS A 60 20.25 -6.52 -3.42
N PRO A 61 21.15 -6.84 -4.35
CA PRO A 61 20.78 -7.07 -5.75
C PRO A 61 20.11 -8.43 -5.98
N ASP A 62 20.41 -9.42 -5.14
CA ASP A 62 20.02 -10.82 -5.30
C ASP A 62 18.81 -11.23 -4.46
N VAL A 63 18.46 -10.49 -3.40
CA VAL A 63 17.34 -10.79 -2.50
C VAL A 63 16.76 -9.50 -1.93
N GLU A 64 15.45 -9.45 -1.72
CA GLU A 64 14.83 -8.31 -1.01
C GLU A 64 15.46 -8.11 0.38
N PRO A 65 15.77 -6.87 0.78
CA PRO A 65 16.40 -6.55 2.06
C PRO A 65 15.70 -7.18 3.27
N ILE A 66 14.36 -7.21 3.27
CA ILE A 66 13.57 -7.81 4.34
C ILE A 66 13.77 -9.32 4.44
N ASN A 67 13.93 -10.01 3.31
CA ASN A 67 14.14 -11.45 3.28
C ASN A 67 15.53 -11.82 3.79
N LEU A 68 16.56 -11.02 3.46
CA LEU A 68 17.88 -11.18 4.05
C LEU A 68 17.86 -10.94 5.56
N ALA A 69 17.25 -9.83 6.00
CA ALA A 69 17.13 -9.49 7.41
C ALA A 69 16.41 -10.60 8.19
N ALA A 70 15.29 -11.11 7.65
CA ALA A 70 14.54 -12.23 8.23
C ALA A 70 15.35 -13.53 8.29
N ALA A 71 16.12 -13.84 7.24
CA ALA A 71 16.98 -15.02 7.20
C ALA A 71 18.07 -14.96 8.27
N VAL A 72 18.74 -13.80 8.40
CA VAL A 72 19.77 -13.57 9.42
C VAL A 72 19.19 -13.66 10.84
N LYS A 73 17.98 -13.14 11.08
CA LYS A 73 17.28 -13.27 12.38
C LYS A 73 16.93 -14.71 12.69
N ARG A 74 16.51 -15.48 11.69
CA ARG A 74 16.21 -16.92 11.85
C ARG A 74 17.45 -17.72 12.20
N ASP A 75 18.60 -17.39 11.57
CA ASP A 75 19.86 -18.05 11.85
C ASP A 75 20.42 -17.72 13.25
N ASN A 76 20.21 -16.48 13.71
CA ASN A 76 20.59 -16.03 15.06
C ASN A 76 19.62 -14.97 15.61
N PRO A 77 18.60 -15.36 16.39
CA PRO A 77 17.60 -14.44 16.94
C PRO A 77 18.15 -13.35 17.88
N ARG A 78 19.32 -13.58 18.49
CA ARG A 78 19.94 -12.62 19.43
C ARG A 78 20.71 -11.51 18.72
N ARG A 79 21.00 -11.66 17.42
CA ARG A 79 21.77 -10.67 16.66
C ARG A 79 20.89 -9.48 16.33
N ARG A 80 21.41 -8.28 16.56
CA ARG A 80 20.69 -7.06 16.22
C ARG A 80 20.71 -6.85 14.70
N VAL A 81 19.54 -6.74 14.10
CA VAL A 81 19.35 -6.51 12.66
C VAL A 81 18.51 -5.26 12.46
N SER A 82 19.09 -4.27 11.79
CA SER A 82 18.41 -3.04 11.38
C SER A 82 18.32 -2.98 9.87
N MET A 83 17.18 -2.60 9.33
CA MET A 83 16.95 -2.52 7.89
C MET A 83 16.69 -1.07 7.47
N LEU A 84 17.33 -0.62 6.38
CA LEU A 84 17.04 0.69 5.80
C LEU A 84 15.66 0.66 5.15
N CYS A 85 14.90 1.70 5.41
CA CYS A 85 13.61 1.92 4.80
C CYS A 85 13.51 3.38 4.38
N SER A 86 13.36 3.62 3.09
CA SER A 86 13.26 4.99 2.56
C SER A 86 11.95 5.66 3.00
N GLN A 87 10.89 4.87 3.18
CA GLN A 87 9.60 5.33 3.70
C GLN A 87 9.00 4.27 4.64
N PRO A 88 8.76 4.60 5.91
CA PRO A 88 8.11 3.69 6.84
C PRO A 88 6.63 3.53 6.48
N SER A 89 6.25 2.35 6.00
CA SER A 89 4.85 1.98 5.79
C SER A 89 4.35 1.04 6.88
N GLY A 90 3.05 1.09 7.18
CA GLY A 90 2.43 0.21 8.18
C GLY A 90 2.58 -1.28 7.84
N SER A 91 2.52 -1.63 6.55
CA SER A 91 2.71 -3.01 6.09
C SER A 91 4.15 -3.48 6.25
N LEU A 92 5.12 -2.62 5.94
CA LEU A 92 6.53 -2.91 6.14
C LEU A 92 6.83 -3.08 7.64
N HIS A 93 6.28 -2.21 8.49
CA HIS A 93 6.41 -2.34 9.93
C HIS A 93 5.84 -3.67 10.46
N SER A 94 4.67 -4.09 9.99
CA SER A 94 4.08 -5.38 10.36
C SER A 94 4.94 -6.56 9.89
N ARG A 95 5.46 -6.51 8.66
CA ARG A 95 6.34 -7.55 8.11
C ARG A 95 7.68 -7.62 8.84
N THR A 96 8.30 -6.49 9.15
CA THR A 96 9.56 -6.45 9.90
C THR A 96 9.39 -6.97 11.31
N LYS A 97 8.28 -6.63 11.98
CA LYS A 97 7.92 -7.18 13.29
C LYS A 97 7.69 -8.69 13.24
N ALA A 98 6.94 -9.18 12.24
CA ALA A 98 6.71 -10.62 12.04
C ALA A 98 8.01 -11.39 11.73
N ALA A 99 8.95 -10.77 11.01
CA ALA A 99 10.27 -11.32 10.71
C ALA A 99 11.26 -11.23 11.90
N GLY A 100 10.87 -10.62 13.02
CA GLY A 100 11.72 -10.43 14.19
C GLY A 100 12.85 -9.42 13.97
N ILE A 101 12.75 -8.54 12.97
CA ILE A 101 13.73 -7.48 12.71
C ILE A 101 13.63 -6.45 13.82
N ASP A 102 14.78 -6.09 14.41
CA ASP A 102 14.79 -5.26 15.62
C ASP A 102 14.39 -3.82 15.34
N GLU A 103 14.74 -3.31 14.14
CA GLU A 103 14.50 -1.90 13.83
C GLU A 103 14.48 -1.65 12.32
N THR A 104 13.62 -0.70 11.90
CA THR A 104 13.70 -0.06 10.59
C THR A 104 14.29 1.34 10.76
N MET A 105 15.22 1.73 9.90
CA MET A 105 15.91 3.02 9.98
C MET A 105 15.76 3.79 8.67
N THR A 106 15.67 5.11 8.76
CA THR A 106 15.74 6.01 7.61
C THR A 106 17.19 6.30 7.25
N HIS A 107 17.44 6.92 6.08
CA HIS A 107 18.77 7.39 5.69
C HIS A 107 19.40 8.31 6.75
N GLN A 108 18.62 9.19 7.34
CA GLN A 108 19.11 10.09 8.41
C GLN A 108 19.57 9.30 9.64
N VAL A 109 18.78 8.31 10.08
CA VAL A 109 19.12 7.45 11.22
C VAL A 109 20.37 6.61 10.91
N LEU A 110 20.51 6.12 9.67
CA LEU A 110 21.72 5.41 9.23
C LEU A 110 22.96 6.29 9.35
N VAL A 111 22.89 7.55 8.86
CA VAL A 111 23.98 8.53 8.92
C VAL A 111 24.38 8.83 10.37
N GLU A 112 23.39 9.11 11.23
CA GLU A 112 23.63 9.39 12.65
C GLU A 112 24.28 8.20 13.37
N ARG A 113 23.81 6.99 13.09
CA ARG A 113 24.32 5.74 13.66
C ARG A 113 25.74 5.43 13.19
N TYR A 114 26.00 5.61 11.92
CA TYR A 114 27.33 5.48 11.33
C TYR A 114 28.31 6.46 12.00
N ALA A 115 27.95 7.73 12.10
CA ALA A 115 28.76 8.76 12.75
C ALA A 115 28.99 8.49 14.25
N ALA A 116 27.99 8.00 14.96
CA ALA A 116 28.11 7.62 16.37
C ALA A 116 29.07 6.44 16.55
N ARG A 117 28.94 5.40 15.71
CA ARG A 117 29.82 4.23 15.78
C ARG A 117 31.28 4.59 15.44
N LYS A 118 31.49 5.44 14.44
CA LYS A 118 32.80 5.95 14.07
C LYS A 118 33.45 6.73 15.23
N ARG A 119 32.69 7.60 15.91
CA ARG A 119 33.17 8.32 17.10
C ARG A 119 33.55 7.37 18.23
N GLN A 120 32.73 6.36 18.50
CA GLN A 120 32.99 5.35 19.54
C GLN A 120 34.29 4.58 19.27
N VAL A 121 34.50 4.15 18.02
CA VAL A 121 35.72 3.44 17.64
C VAL A 121 36.95 4.32 17.77
N ARG A 122 36.86 5.60 17.36
CA ARG A 122 37.96 6.58 17.53
C ARG A 122 38.25 6.83 19.02
N ALA A 123 37.23 6.96 19.87
CA ALA A 123 37.41 7.14 21.30
C ALA A 123 38.09 5.92 21.96
N LEU A 124 37.76 4.70 21.53
CA LEU A 124 38.40 3.49 22.00
C LEU A 124 39.85 3.36 21.52
N ALA A 125 40.17 3.88 20.33
CA ALA A 125 41.53 3.91 19.79
C ALA A 125 42.41 4.99 20.43
N SER A 126 41.82 6.09 20.91
CA SER A 126 42.51 7.19 21.59
C SER A 126 42.54 7.03 23.12
N GLY A 127 41.82 6.07 23.69
CA GLY A 127 41.65 5.86 25.14
C GLY A 127 42.68 5.00 25.80
N SER A 128 44.00 5.23 25.52
CA SER A 128 45.11 4.76 26.34
C SER A 128 45.91 5.95 26.87
N ARG A 129 45.27 6.80 27.70
CA ARG A 129 45.85 7.62 28.77
C ARG A 129 44.82 8.59 29.34
N ASP A 130 44.72 8.47 30.65
CA ASP A 130 44.15 9.34 31.65
C ASP A 130 42.75 9.00 32.18
N SER A 131 42.87 8.41 33.36
CA SER A 131 41.79 8.23 34.33
C SER A 131 41.53 9.54 35.10
N LYS A 132 40.26 9.69 35.51
CA LYS A 132 39.70 10.59 36.54
C LYS A 132 39.24 11.95 36.07
N ARG A 133 37.92 12.11 36.07
CA ARG A 133 37.10 13.00 36.87
C ARG A 133 35.72 13.24 36.27
N GLU A 134 34.80 13.03 37.09
CA GLU A 134 33.66 13.80 37.59
C GLU A 134 32.29 13.52 36.93
N THR A 135 31.48 12.88 37.77
CA THR A 135 30.03 12.78 37.66
C THR A 135 29.37 14.17 37.81
N GLY A 136 28.66 14.57 36.76
CA GLY A 136 27.67 15.65 36.82
C GLY A 136 26.52 15.33 35.88
N PRO A 137 25.25 15.48 36.29
CA PRO A 137 24.14 15.16 35.43
C PRO A 137 24.01 16.22 34.33
N CYS A 138 24.26 15.82 33.09
CA CYS A 138 24.05 16.68 31.94
C CYS A 138 22.56 16.72 31.63
N ALA A 139 21.96 17.88 31.77
CA ALA A 139 20.61 18.19 31.42
C ALA A 139 20.37 17.87 29.92
N VAL A 140 19.33 17.09 29.64
CA VAL A 140 18.84 16.80 28.29
C VAL A 140 18.19 18.10 27.79
N PRO A 141 18.58 18.62 26.60
CA PRO A 141 17.81 19.70 26.01
C PRO A 141 16.44 19.14 25.59
N HIS A 142 15.39 19.71 26.12
CA HIS A 142 14.04 19.51 25.62
C HIS A 142 14.00 19.96 24.15
N MET A 143 14.07 19.01 23.21
CA MET A 143 13.61 19.24 21.85
C MET A 143 12.08 19.20 21.86
N GLY A 144 11.52 20.23 21.21
CA GLY A 144 10.11 20.52 21.17
C GLY A 144 9.25 19.29 20.87
N SER A 145 8.14 19.26 21.54
CA SER A 145 7.07 18.28 21.38
C SER A 145 6.68 18.15 19.91
N ILE A 146 7.10 17.05 19.30
CA ILE A 146 6.40 16.51 18.13
C ILE A 146 5.05 16.10 18.69
N SER A 147 3.99 16.76 18.27
CA SER A 147 2.62 16.39 18.60
C SER A 147 2.45 14.91 18.34
N PRO A 148 1.96 14.11 19.30
CA PRO A 148 1.70 12.72 19.07
C PRO A 148 0.69 12.61 17.92
N LYS A 149 0.99 11.75 16.92
CA LYS A 149 -0.05 11.30 15.99
C LYS A 149 -1.28 10.96 16.81
N PRO A 150 -2.49 11.35 16.37
CA PRO A 150 -3.68 11.02 17.12
C PRO A 150 -3.69 9.50 17.34
N VAL A 151 -3.64 9.10 18.59
CA VAL A 151 -3.90 7.73 19.01
C VAL A 151 -5.37 7.52 18.72
N VAL A 152 -5.65 6.83 17.60
CA VAL A 152 -7.01 6.43 17.24
C VAL A 152 -7.48 5.48 18.33
N SER A 153 -8.51 5.89 19.05
CA SER A 153 -9.16 5.07 20.06
C SER A 153 -9.63 3.74 19.44
N PRO A 154 -9.47 2.60 20.13
CA PRO A 154 -10.04 1.34 19.64
C PRO A 154 -11.57 1.48 19.57
N GLY A 155 -12.15 1.47 18.35
CA GLY A 155 -13.59 1.57 18.13
C GLY A 155 -14.04 2.49 16.98
N GLU A 156 -13.19 3.33 16.40
CA GLU A 156 -13.55 4.09 15.20
C GLU A 156 -13.48 3.21 13.96
N LYS A 157 -14.67 2.98 13.34
CA LYS A 157 -14.77 2.29 12.04
C LYS A 157 -14.07 3.13 10.99
N ARG A 158 -12.89 2.71 10.56
CA ARG A 158 -12.20 3.31 9.41
C ARG A 158 -12.91 2.93 8.12
N ALA A 159 -12.92 3.84 7.14
CA ALA A 159 -13.43 3.54 5.81
C ALA A 159 -12.70 2.35 5.17
N THR A 160 -13.44 1.57 4.38
CA THR A 160 -12.83 0.57 3.49
C THR A 160 -12.26 1.28 2.27
N LEU A 161 -10.93 1.30 2.11
CA LEU A 161 -10.26 1.83 0.93
C LEU A 161 -10.12 0.73 -0.12
N ILE A 162 -10.78 0.93 -1.26
CA ILE A 162 -10.75 0.04 -2.44
C ILE A 162 -9.99 0.75 -3.54
N THR A 163 -8.80 0.27 -3.88
CA THR A 163 -8.00 0.84 -4.97
C THR A 163 -8.15 0.00 -6.23
N VAL A 164 -8.47 0.63 -7.36
CA VAL A 164 -8.63 -0.03 -8.65
C VAL A 164 -7.40 0.22 -9.50
N VAL A 165 -6.63 -0.83 -9.78
CA VAL A 165 -5.38 -0.78 -10.52
C VAL A 165 -5.37 -1.78 -11.68
N SER A 166 -4.44 -1.59 -12.61
CA SER A 166 -4.13 -2.57 -13.65
C SER A 166 -2.70 -2.39 -14.13
N GLY A 167 -2.10 -3.43 -14.69
CA GLY A 167 -0.79 -3.34 -15.34
C GLY A 167 -0.82 -2.66 -16.71
N SER A 168 -2.00 -2.37 -17.27
CA SER A 168 -2.14 -1.87 -18.65
C SER A 168 -3.24 -0.81 -18.78
N GLY A 169 -3.11 0.06 -19.77
CA GLY A 169 -4.20 0.97 -20.18
C GLY A 169 -5.37 0.20 -20.81
N GLY A 170 -6.58 0.76 -20.68
CA GLY A 170 -7.79 0.21 -21.28
C GLY A 170 -8.37 -1.04 -20.59
N ALA A 171 -7.86 -1.45 -19.43
CA ALA A 171 -8.37 -2.60 -18.68
C ALA A 171 -9.76 -2.36 -18.03
N GLY A 172 -10.28 -1.13 -18.09
CA GLY A 172 -11.61 -0.77 -17.56
C GLY A 172 -11.60 -0.21 -16.16
N LYS A 173 -10.47 0.29 -15.65
CA LYS A 173 -10.34 0.85 -14.29
C LYS A 173 -11.40 1.92 -14.02
N SER A 174 -11.47 2.94 -14.86
CA SER A 174 -12.42 4.06 -14.70
C SER A 174 -13.88 3.56 -14.65
N ALA A 175 -14.26 2.66 -15.55
CA ALA A 175 -15.60 2.09 -15.57
C ALA A 175 -15.91 1.29 -14.29
N VAL A 176 -14.97 0.45 -13.84
CA VAL A 176 -15.14 -0.33 -12.59
C VAL A 176 -15.21 0.61 -11.40
N SER A 177 -14.35 1.64 -11.32
CA SER A 177 -14.34 2.60 -10.21
C SER A 177 -15.64 3.39 -10.10
N ALA A 178 -16.14 3.91 -11.24
CA ALA A 178 -17.39 4.67 -11.28
C ALA A 178 -18.59 3.81 -10.86
N VAL A 179 -18.72 2.61 -11.43
CA VAL A 179 -19.84 1.70 -11.12
C VAL A 179 -19.74 1.14 -9.70
N ALA A 180 -18.53 0.84 -9.21
CA ALA A 180 -18.34 0.40 -7.83
C ALA A 180 -18.72 1.48 -6.82
N ALA A 181 -18.28 2.73 -7.03
CA ALA A 181 -18.62 3.84 -6.14
C ALA A 181 -20.12 4.14 -6.16
N ALA A 182 -20.75 4.19 -7.34
CA ALA A 182 -22.19 4.36 -7.48
C ALA A 182 -22.98 3.22 -6.83
N THR A 183 -22.50 1.98 -6.94
CA THR A 183 -23.09 0.80 -6.29
C THR A 183 -23.07 0.92 -4.76
N LEU A 184 -21.91 1.28 -4.18
CA LEU A 184 -21.77 1.45 -2.74
C LEU A 184 -22.64 2.59 -2.20
N ALA A 185 -22.69 3.72 -2.92
CA ALA A 185 -23.56 4.84 -2.57
C ALA A 185 -25.05 4.44 -2.64
N SER A 186 -25.47 3.75 -3.70
CA SER A 186 -26.85 3.23 -3.84
C SER A 186 -27.22 2.23 -2.73
N ALA A 187 -26.25 1.57 -2.12
CA ALA A 187 -26.43 0.71 -0.95
C ALA A 187 -26.50 1.49 0.38
N GLY A 188 -26.47 2.82 0.34
CA GLY A 188 -26.53 3.70 1.51
C GLY A 188 -25.20 3.86 2.26
N ILE A 189 -24.08 3.42 1.68
CA ILE A 189 -22.75 3.60 2.27
C ILE A 189 -22.25 5.01 1.91
N LYS A 190 -21.83 5.79 2.92
CA LYS A 190 -21.21 7.10 2.70
C LYS A 190 -19.90 6.93 1.92
N THR A 191 -19.95 7.14 0.61
CA THR A 191 -18.88 6.77 -0.32
C THR A 191 -18.15 8.01 -0.86
N LEU A 192 -16.83 7.92 -0.95
CA LEU A 192 -15.97 8.83 -1.70
C LEU A 192 -15.41 8.11 -2.92
N LEU A 193 -15.59 8.69 -4.10
CA LEU A 193 -14.80 8.35 -5.28
C LEU A 193 -13.65 9.36 -5.39
N LEU A 194 -12.42 8.87 -5.34
CA LEU A 194 -11.20 9.66 -5.47
C LEU A 194 -10.52 9.33 -6.80
N ASP A 195 -10.44 10.32 -7.68
CA ASP A 195 -9.75 10.15 -8.97
C ASP A 195 -8.27 10.44 -8.83
N CYS A 196 -7.47 9.37 -8.74
CA CYS A 196 -6.02 9.40 -8.68
C CYS A 196 -5.35 9.18 -10.05
N ASP A 197 -6.10 9.23 -11.15
CA ASP A 197 -5.52 9.45 -12.48
C ASP A 197 -5.29 10.95 -12.66
N PHE A 198 -4.24 11.47 -12.02
CA PHE A 198 -3.97 12.89 -11.94
C PHE A 198 -3.63 13.54 -13.29
N GLN A 199 -3.43 12.75 -14.33
CA GLN A 199 -3.10 13.25 -15.67
C GLN A 199 -4.30 13.24 -16.62
N PHE A 200 -5.11 12.18 -16.56
CA PHE A 200 -6.17 11.95 -17.54
C PHE A 200 -7.47 11.47 -16.88
N GLY A 201 -7.69 11.84 -15.62
CA GLY A 201 -8.89 11.45 -14.88
C GLY A 201 -10.16 12.06 -15.48
N ASP A 202 -11.18 11.22 -15.59
CA ASP A 202 -12.46 11.49 -16.26
C ASP A 202 -13.69 11.15 -15.40
N MET A 203 -13.48 10.94 -14.10
CA MET A 203 -14.56 10.53 -13.19
C MET A 203 -15.73 11.52 -13.12
N ARG A 204 -15.47 12.82 -13.34
CA ARG A 204 -16.50 13.86 -13.38
C ARG A 204 -17.49 13.62 -14.51
N GLU A 205 -16.98 13.30 -15.68
CA GLU A 205 -17.72 13.04 -16.90
C GLU A 205 -18.48 11.70 -16.80
N LEU A 206 -17.81 10.64 -16.34
CA LEU A 206 -18.40 9.31 -16.20
C LEU A 206 -19.55 9.25 -15.21
N LEU A 207 -19.53 10.07 -14.16
CA LEU A 207 -20.61 10.20 -13.18
C LEU A 207 -21.64 11.26 -13.55
N GLY A 208 -21.42 12.07 -14.58
CA GLY A 208 -22.24 13.23 -14.87
C GLY A 208 -22.27 14.26 -13.72
N ALA A 209 -21.19 14.35 -12.94
CA ALA A 209 -21.14 15.14 -11.72
C ALA A 209 -21.08 16.64 -12.06
N LYS A 210 -22.17 17.36 -11.82
CA LYS A 210 -22.28 18.82 -12.06
C LYS A 210 -21.40 19.64 -11.13
N ARG A 211 -21.17 19.13 -9.90
CA ARG A 211 -20.35 19.79 -8.87
C ARG A 211 -19.38 18.78 -8.32
N ALA A 212 -18.08 18.98 -8.59
CA ALA A 212 -16.99 18.22 -8.00
C ALA A 212 -15.79 19.13 -7.86
N TYR A 213 -15.06 18.97 -6.80
CA TYR A 213 -13.79 19.67 -6.58
C TYR A 213 -12.64 18.81 -7.06
N GLY A 214 -11.60 19.46 -7.61
CA GLY A 214 -10.34 18.80 -7.90
C GLY A 214 -9.59 18.49 -6.60
N VAL A 215 -8.73 17.49 -6.66
CA VAL A 215 -7.88 17.13 -5.52
C VAL A 215 -6.99 18.29 -5.07
N ASP A 216 -6.54 19.12 -6.00
CA ASP A 216 -5.78 20.36 -5.76
C ASP A 216 -6.59 21.40 -4.96
N GLU A 217 -7.89 21.55 -5.24
CA GLU A 217 -8.79 22.45 -4.52
C GLU A 217 -9.02 21.96 -3.07
N VAL A 218 -9.12 20.65 -2.87
CA VAL A 218 -9.28 20.05 -1.52
C VAL A 218 -8.00 20.17 -0.71
N LEU A 219 -6.85 19.87 -1.31
CA LEU A 219 -5.54 19.96 -0.64
C LEU A 219 -5.16 21.38 -0.28
N SER A 220 -5.55 22.38 -1.08
CA SER A 220 -5.34 23.79 -0.73
C SER A 220 -6.17 24.27 0.46
N GLY A 221 -7.08 23.43 0.99
CA GLY A 221 -7.99 23.79 2.06
C GLY A 221 -9.15 24.66 1.63
N ALA A 222 -9.35 24.88 0.32
CA ALA A 222 -10.46 25.66 -0.20
C ALA A 222 -11.82 25.06 0.17
N VAL A 223 -11.87 23.73 0.34
CA VAL A 223 -13.08 23.00 0.74
C VAL A 223 -12.69 21.89 1.74
N PRO A 224 -13.22 21.90 2.97
CA PRO A 224 -13.06 20.80 3.89
C PRO A 224 -13.82 19.55 3.42
N LEU A 225 -13.32 18.36 3.78
CA LEU A 225 -13.94 17.08 3.38
C LEU A 225 -15.40 16.94 3.86
N SER A 226 -15.76 17.59 4.98
CA SER A 226 -17.15 17.62 5.48
C SER A 226 -18.12 18.30 4.54
N ASP A 227 -17.64 19.28 3.76
CA ASP A 227 -18.43 20.19 2.94
C ASP A 227 -18.42 19.81 1.46
N LEU A 228 -17.80 18.67 1.14
CA LEU A 228 -17.83 18.13 -0.22
C LEU A 228 -19.28 17.89 -0.66
N PRO A 229 -19.64 18.33 -1.89
CA PRO A 229 -20.97 18.09 -2.43
C PRO A 229 -21.22 16.60 -2.57
N ARG A 230 -22.44 16.20 -2.18
CA ARG A 230 -22.94 14.85 -2.36
C ARG A 230 -24.00 14.87 -3.44
N ASP A 231 -24.04 13.82 -4.22
CA ASP A 231 -25.16 13.59 -5.11
C ASP A 231 -26.40 13.07 -4.33
N GLU A 232 -27.47 12.79 -5.05
CA GLU A 232 -28.75 12.33 -4.45
C GLU A 232 -28.62 10.98 -3.73
N GLN A 233 -27.63 10.16 -4.08
CA GLN A 233 -27.35 8.85 -3.48
C GLN A 233 -26.29 8.95 -2.37
N GLY A 234 -25.72 10.13 -2.12
CA GLY A 234 -24.76 10.37 -1.07
C GLY A 234 -23.28 10.13 -1.46
N LEU A 235 -23.00 9.96 -2.76
CA LEU A 235 -21.63 9.88 -3.30
C LEU A 235 -20.98 11.26 -3.30
N CYS A 236 -19.75 11.33 -2.81
CA CYS A 236 -18.84 12.47 -3.01
C CYS A 236 -17.81 12.11 -4.07
N LEU A 237 -17.45 13.09 -4.90
CA LEU A 237 -16.39 12.98 -5.88
C LEU A 237 -15.28 14.01 -5.59
N ILE A 238 -14.05 13.52 -5.43
CA ILE A 238 -12.83 14.34 -5.59
C ILE A 238 -12.25 13.97 -6.95
N ALA A 239 -12.35 14.90 -7.88
CA ALA A 239 -11.89 14.71 -9.25
C ALA A 239 -10.37 14.88 -9.39
N ALA A 240 -9.81 14.44 -10.50
CA ALA A 240 -8.43 14.74 -10.86
C ALA A 240 -8.16 16.27 -10.90
N PRO A 241 -6.92 16.71 -10.71
CA PRO A 241 -6.60 18.14 -10.71
C PRO A 241 -6.85 18.75 -12.08
N ARG A 242 -7.17 20.05 -12.11
CA ARG A 242 -7.38 20.77 -13.36
C ARG A 242 -6.09 21.01 -14.13
N ARG A 243 -4.95 20.94 -13.48
CA ARG A 243 -3.63 21.23 -14.03
C ARG A 243 -2.71 20.05 -13.83
N LEU A 244 -2.23 19.49 -14.94
CA LEU A 244 -1.38 18.30 -14.96
C LEU A 244 -0.06 18.51 -14.22
N GLU A 245 0.48 19.71 -14.25
CA GLU A 245 1.74 20.07 -13.59
C GLU A 245 1.68 20.01 -12.06
N GLN A 246 0.50 19.92 -11.47
CA GLN A 246 0.32 19.77 -10.02
C GLN A 246 0.41 18.33 -9.52
N SER A 247 0.45 17.36 -10.43
CA SER A 247 0.41 15.94 -10.10
C SER A 247 1.47 15.51 -9.08
N GLU A 248 2.71 15.97 -9.24
CA GLU A 248 3.81 15.61 -8.32
C GLU A 248 3.59 16.18 -6.92
N THR A 249 3.14 17.42 -6.79
CA THR A 249 2.85 18.04 -5.48
C THR A 249 1.72 17.31 -4.76
N ILE A 250 0.67 16.93 -5.50
CA ILE A 250 -0.50 16.22 -4.98
C ILE A 250 -0.09 14.86 -4.40
N VAL A 251 0.82 14.14 -5.04
CA VAL A 251 1.27 12.82 -4.57
C VAL A 251 1.88 12.89 -3.17
N HIS A 252 2.64 13.94 -2.86
CA HIS A 252 3.23 14.12 -1.53
C HIS A 252 2.18 14.34 -0.42
N GLU A 253 1.06 14.97 -0.75
CA GLU A 253 -0.01 15.28 0.20
C GLU A 253 -1.09 14.19 0.25
N LEU A 254 -1.10 13.27 -0.71
CA LEU A 254 -2.06 12.17 -0.81
C LEU A 254 -2.18 11.32 0.46
N PRO A 255 -1.10 10.98 1.20
CA PRO A 255 -1.20 10.25 2.45
C PRO A 255 -2.08 10.94 3.50
N ALA A 256 -1.92 12.25 3.68
CA ALA A 256 -2.69 13.03 4.65
C ALA A 256 -4.17 13.16 4.23
N LEU A 257 -4.43 13.32 2.93
CA LEU A 257 -5.78 13.33 2.39
C LEU A 257 -6.49 12.00 2.65
N LEU A 258 -5.83 10.87 2.39
CA LEU A 258 -6.40 9.54 2.61
C LEU A 258 -6.69 9.30 4.10
N ASP A 259 -5.76 9.64 5.00
CA ASP A 259 -5.95 9.48 6.45
C ASP A 259 -7.17 10.30 6.93
N SER A 260 -7.34 11.52 6.42
CA SER A 260 -8.49 12.37 6.71
C SER A 260 -9.78 11.81 6.10
N ALA A 261 -9.74 11.36 4.85
CA ALA A 261 -10.91 10.80 4.18
C ALA A 261 -11.40 9.50 4.85
N MET A 262 -10.47 8.65 5.30
CA MET A 262 -10.80 7.40 6.00
C MET A 262 -11.56 7.62 7.32
N ALA A 263 -11.45 8.80 7.92
CA ALA A 263 -12.21 9.18 9.12
C ALA A 263 -13.62 9.71 8.78
N HIS A 264 -13.86 10.18 7.54
CA HIS A 264 -15.09 10.87 7.16
C HIS A 264 -16.09 10.01 6.38
N PHE A 265 -15.61 8.97 5.69
CA PHE A 265 -16.41 8.12 4.81
C PHE A 265 -16.52 6.70 5.36
N GLY A 266 -17.47 5.93 4.82
CA GLY A 266 -17.61 4.49 5.09
C GLY A 266 -16.85 3.64 4.08
N ALA A 267 -16.78 4.12 2.83
CA ALA A 267 -16.00 3.51 1.76
C ALA A 267 -15.33 4.58 0.90
N ILE A 268 -14.14 4.26 0.40
CA ILE A 268 -13.39 5.09 -0.54
C ILE A 268 -13.03 4.20 -1.73
N VAL A 269 -13.42 4.60 -2.94
CA VAL A 269 -12.98 3.97 -4.18
C VAL A 269 -11.95 4.89 -4.82
N ALA A 270 -10.72 4.43 -4.97
CA ALA A 270 -9.64 5.17 -5.62
C ALA A 270 -9.42 4.64 -7.03
N ASN A 271 -9.71 5.48 -8.04
CA ASN A 271 -9.36 5.22 -9.43
C ASN A 271 -7.90 5.55 -9.68
N THR A 272 -7.20 4.77 -10.53
CA THR A 272 -5.80 5.04 -10.86
C THR A 272 -5.58 5.14 -12.35
N GLY A 273 -4.56 5.91 -12.75
CA GLY A 273 -4.10 6.00 -14.13
C GLY A 273 -3.41 4.73 -14.64
N ALA A 274 -3.00 4.77 -15.90
CA ALA A 274 -2.23 3.68 -16.50
C ALA A 274 -0.73 3.76 -16.17
N ASN A 275 -0.23 4.93 -15.84
CA ASN A 275 1.17 5.17 -15.52
C ASN A 275 1.42 4.90 -14.04
N TRP A 276 2.20 3.87 -13.78
CA TRP A 276 2.60 3.51 -12.42
C TRP A 276 3.58 4.54 -11.86
N GLY A 277 3.22 5.15 -10.72
CA GLY A 277 4.00 6.14 -10.01
C GLY A 277 3.83 5.99 -8.50
N GLU A 278 4.37 6.92 -7.74
CA GLU A 278 4.35 6.92 -6.28
C GLU A 278 2.92 6.90 -5.70
N GLN A 279 1.94 7.53 -6.38
CA GLN A 279 0.53 7.47 -5.98
C GLN A 279 0.00 6.04 -5.89
N HIS A 280 0.45 5.12 -6.76
CA HIS A 280 0.06 3.71 -6.70
C HIS A 280 0.60 3.05 -5.42
N ALA A 281 1.85 3.31 -5.07
CA ALA A 281 2.44 2.79 -3.84
C ALA A 281 1.69 3.29 -2.60
N VAL A 282 1.44 4.61 -2.52
CA VAL A 282 0.69 5.24 -1.43
C VAL A 282 -0.71 4.64 -1.26
N LEU A 283 -1.43 4.44 -2.37
CA LEU A 283 -2.77 3.85 -2.37
C LEU A 283 -2.73 2.38 -1.96
N LEU A 284 -1.88 1.57 -2.59
CA LEU A 284 -1.81 0.12 -2.36
C LEU A 284 -1.40 -0.22 -0.93
N GLU A 285 -0.48 0.54 -0.33
CA GLU A 285 -0.07 0.36 1.07
C GLU A 285 -1.19 0.63 2.08
N ARG A 286 -2.17 1.47 1.72
CA ARG A 286 -3.30 1.83 2.58
C ARG A 286 -4.58 1.09 2.25
N SER A 287 -4.60 0.36 1.14
CA SER A 287 -5.80 -0.31 0.65
C SER A 287 -6.26 -1.43 1.58
N SER A 288 -7.55 -1.42 1.91
CA SER A 288 -8.22 -2.59 2.48
C SER A 288 -8.35 -3.70 1.43
N ARG A 289 -8.60 -3.31 0.17
CA ARG A 289 -8.61 -4.17 -1.02
C ARG A 289 -8.04 -3.42 -2.22
N ALA A 290 -7.23 -4.10 -3.01
CA ALA A 290 -6.69 -3.60 -4.27
C ALA A 290 -7.18 -4.50 -5.41
N LEU A 291 -8.04 -3.98 -6.27
CA LEU A 291 -8.61 -4.68 -7.41
C LEU A 291 -7.63 -4.59 -8.59
N PHE A 292 -6.92 -5.67 -8.88
CA PHE A 292 -6.03 -5.77 -10.02
C PHE A 292 -6.79 -6.25 -11.25
N LEU A 293 -7.15 -5.32 -12.14
CA LEU A 293 -7.92 -5.64 -13.33
C LEU A 293 -7.04 -6.22 -14.43
N VAL A 294 -7.48 -7.33 -14.97
CA VAL A 294 -6.91 -8.01 -16.15
C VAL A 294 -8.01 -8.12 -17.19
N ASP A 295 -7.85 -7.47 -18.34
CA ASP A 295 -8.78 -7.65 -19.46
C ASP A 295 -8.42 -8.88 -20.31
N GLN A 296 -9.21 -9.15 -21.35
CA GLN A 296 -9.09 -10.35 -22.18
C GLN A 296 -7.89 -10.35 -23.15
N ARG A 297 -6.90 -9.45 -22.96
CA ARG A 297 -5.66 -9.42 -23.75
C ARG A 297 -4.52 -10.13 -23.03
N ALA A 298 -3.78 -10.98 -23.70
CA ALA A 298 -2.59 -11.64 -23.13
C ALA A 298 -1.53 -10.63 -22.65
N SER A 299 -1.45 -9.46 -23.28
CA SER A 299 -0.59 -8.35 -22.82
C SER A 299 -1.01 -7.78 -21.49
N SER A 300 -2.32 -7.71 -21.22
CA SER A 300 -2.86 -7.23 -19.92
C SER A 300 -2.49 -8.17 -18.77
N LEU A 301 -2.59 -9.48 -19.00
CA LEU A 301 -2.18 -10.49 -18.02
C LEU A 301 -0.68 -10.39 -17.69
N ARG A 302 0.17 -10.28 -18.72
CA ARG A 302 1.63 -10.09 -18.53
C ARG A 302 1.94 -8.80 -17.80
N ALA A 303 1.29 -7.69 -18.19
CA ALA A 303 1.49 -6.40 -17.54
C ALA A 303 1.04 -6.42 -16.07
N CYS A 304 -0.06 -7.11 -15.75
CA CYS A 304 -0.48 -7.32 -14.37
C CYS A 304 0.58 -8.07 -13.55
N LYS A 305 1.16 -9.14 -14.13
CA LYS A 305 2.25 -9.87 -13.49
C LYS A 305 3.46 -8.96 -13.19
N HIS A 306 3.88 -8.15 -14.15
CA HIS A 306 4.98 -7.19 -13.96
C HIS A 306 4.64 -6.15 -12.88
N ALA A 307 3.39 -5.68 -12.81
CA ALA A 307 2.93 -4.76 -11.79
C ALA A 307 3.00 -5.39 -10.38
N VAL A 308 2.58 -6.65 -10.24
CA VAL A 308 2.69 -7.40 -8.98
C VAL A 308 4.16 -7.62 -8.59
N GLU A 309 5.02 -7.97 -9.54
CA GLU A 309 6.46 -8.07 -9.32
C GLU A 309 7.08 -6.73 -8.88
N LEU A 310 6.61 -5.60 -9.46
CA LEU A 310 7.02 -4.26 -9.02
C LEU A 310 6.57 -4.00 -7.59
N CYS A 311 5.30 -4.29 -7.25
CA CYS A 311 4.80 -4.16 -5.88
C CYS A 311 5.66 -4.96 -4.89
N ALA A 312 6.01 -6.20 -5.25
CA ALA A 312 6.88 -7.04 -4.43
C ALA A 312 8.27 -6.42 -4.22
N ARG A 313 8.89 -5.88 -5.28
CA ARG A 313 10.19 -5.18 -5.17
C ARG A 313 10.10 -3.92 -4.31
N CYS A 314 8.97 -3.19 -4.38
CA CYS A 314 8.71 -2.02 -3.54
C CYS A 314 8.29 -2.39 -2.11
N GLY A 315 8.20 -3.67 -1.75
CA GLY A 315 7.79 -4.10 -0.41
C GLY A 315 6.30 -3.95 -0.11
N ILE A 316 5.46 -3.72 -1.12
CA ILE A 316 4.01 -3.60 -0.96
C ILE A 316 3.41 -4.99 -0.70
N ALA A 317 2.64 -5.11 0.39
CA ALA A 317 2.02 -6.37 0.77
C ALA A 317 0.96 -6.81 -0.25
N ALA A 318 0.99 -8.07 -0.66
CA ALA A 318 0.02 -8.63 -1.60
C ALA A 318 -1.30 -9.10 -0.93
N SER A 319 -1.37 -9.11 0.41
CA SER A 319 -2.56 -9.59 1.13
C SER A 319 -3.87 -8.88 0.78
N PRO A 320 -3.90 -7.56 0.46
CA PRO A 320 -5.13 -6.90 0.02
C PRO A 320 -5.44 -7.09 -1.47
N PHE A 321 -4.58 -7.77 -2.25
CA PHE A 321 -4.78 -7.90 -3.70
C PHE A 321 -5.88 -8.89 -4.02
N LEU A 322 -6.81 -8.45 -4.86
CA LEU A 322 -7.86 -9.26 -5.48
C LEU A 322 -7.74 -9.09 -6.99
N PHE A 323 -7.44 -10.18 -7.68
CA PHE A 323 -7.34 -10.16 -9.12
C PHE A 323 -8.72 -10.24 -9.75
N VAL A 324 -8.96 -9.48 -10.81
CA VAL A 324 -10.28 -9.38 -11.43
C VAL A 324 -10.14 -9.56 -12.94
N ALA A 325 -10.60 -10.69 -13.45
CA ALA A 325 -10.76 -10.89 -14.87
C ALA A 325 -11.94 -10.04 -15.36
N ASN A 326 -11.67 -9.02 -16.17
CA ASN A 326 -12.67 -8.09 -16.68
C ASN A 326 -13.12 -8.45 -18.09
N ARG A 327 -14.32 -8.00 -18.48
CA ARG A 327 -14.96 -8.26 -19.78
C ARG A 327 -15.12 -9.75 -20.08
N CYS A 328 -15.48 -10.53 -19.06
CA CYS A 328 -15.69 -11.97 -19.21
C CYS A 328 -17.00 -12.28 -19.93
N SER A 329 -16.93 -13.12 -20.95
CA SER A 329 -18.02 -13.62 -21.77
C SER A 329 -17.82 -15.10 -22.07
N LYS A 330 -18.74 -15.72 -22.78
CA LYS A 330 -18.59 -17.11 -23.23
C LYS A 330 -17.40 -17.33 -24.19
N ARG A 331 -16.87 -16.26 -24.78
CA ARG A 331 -15.74 -16.28 -25.73
C ARG A 331 -14.48 -15.66 -25.13
N SER A 332 -14.43 -15.51 -23.82
CA SER A 332 -13.28 -14.94 -23.14
C SER A 332 -12.03 -15.78 -23.33
N LEU A 333 -10.90 -15.11 -23.48
CA LEU A 333 -9.59 -15.75 -23.57
C LEU A 333 -9.13 -16.25 -22.20
N PHE A 334 -9.52 -15.53 -21.13
CA PHE A 334 -9.16 -15.85 -19.74
C PHE A 334 -10.40 -15.86 -18.86
N SER A 335 -10.46 -16.85 -17.97
CA SER A 335 -11.36 -16.92 -16.82
C SER A 335 -10.65 -16.44 -15.56
N SER A 336 -11.38 -16.33 -14.46
CA SER A 336 -10.77 -16.09 -13.13
C SER A 336 -9.79 -17.19 -12.73
N ILE A 337 -10.04 -18.44 -13.14
CA ILE A 337 -9.14 -19.57 -12.87
C ILE A 337 -7.80 -19.38 -13.60
N ASP A 338 -7.82 -18.96 -14.87
CA ASP A 338 -6.61 -18.72 -15.64
C ASP A 338 -5.79 -17.57 -15.03
N VAL A 339 -6.46 -16.49 -14.61
CA VAL A 339 -5.82 -15.36 -13.90
C VAL A 339 -5.26 -15.82 -12.57
N SER A 340 -6.00 -16.59 -11.78
CA SER A 340 -5.53 -17.16 -10.50
C SER A 340 -4.28 -18.02 -10.70
N CYS A 341 -4.28 -18.92 -11.68
CA CYS A 341 -3.11 -19.75 -12.00
C CYS A 341 -1.90 -18.90 -12.39
N ALA A 342 -2.09 -17.88 -13.22
CA ALA A 342 -1.02 -16.96 -13.63
C ALA A 342 -0.46 -16.15 -12.45
N MET A 343 -1.26 -15.90 -11.42
CA MET A 343 -0.91 -15.17 -10.19
C MET A 343 -0.65 -16.13 -9.00
N GLN A 344 -0.11 -17.32 -9.28
CA GLN A 344 0.35 -18.30 -8.30
C GLN A 344 -0.72 -18.77 -7.31
N GLY A 345 -1.97 -18.91 -7.77
CA GLY A 345 -3.09 -19.38 -6.97
C GLY A 345 -3.78 -18.29 -6.13
N ALA A 346 -3.49 -17.01 -6.40
CA ALA A 346 -4.16 -15.91 -5.73
C ALA A 346 -5.66 -15.87 -6.05
N HIS A 347 -6.46 -15.33 -5.12
CA HIS A 347 -7.91 -15.20 -5.33
C HIS A 347 -8.23 -14.30 -6.53
N ALA A 348 -9.12 -14.75 -7.40
CA ALA A 348 -9.53 -14.02 -8.60
C ALA A 348 -11.05 -14.09 -8.79
N ALA A 349 -11.64 -12.91 -9.10
CA ALA A 349 -13.05 -12.73 -9.42
C ALA A 349 -13.25 -12.45 -10.91
N GLU A 350 -14.50 -12.45 -11.37
CA GLU A 350 -14.87 -12.13 -12.74
C GLU A 350 -15.86 -10.97 -12.81
N LEU A 351 -15.59 -10.03 -13.73
CA LEU A 351 -16.58 -9.04 -14.15
C LEU A 351 -17.03 -9.38 -15.58
N LYS A 352 -18.33 -9.42 -15.76
CA LYS A 352 -18.93 -9.77 -17.05
C LYS A 352 -18.77 -8.62 -18.04
N ASP A 353 -18.76 -8.98 -19.33
CA ASP A 353 -18.79 -7.99 -20.40
C ASP A 353 -20.19 -7.36 -20.46
N GLY A 354 -20.24 -6.04 -20.33
CA GLY A 354 -21.51 -5.28 -20.39
C GLY A 354 -21.81 -4.72 -21.78
N GLY A 355 -20.90 -4.94 -22.76
CA GLY A 355 -21.07 -4.48 -24.13
C GLY A 355 -21.10 -2.96 -24.28
N ALA A 356 -21.63 -2.49 -25.41
CA ALA A 356 -21.72 -1.08 -25.77
C ALA A 356 -22.60 -0.25 -24.80
N GLU A 357 -23.53 -0.87 -24.09
CA GLU A 357 -24.39 -0.21 -23.11
C GLU A 357 -23.56 0.46 -21.99
N VAL A 358 -22.46 -0.20 -21.53
CA VAL A 358 -21.57 0.37 -20.52
C VAL A 358 -20.87 1.62 -21.04
N GLU A 359 -20.33 1.55 -22.25
CA GLU A 359 -19.63 2.69 -22.88
C GLU A 359 -20.59 3.86 -23.11
N GLN A 360 -21.82 3.58 -23.57
CA GLN A 360 -22.85 4.60 -23.78
C GLN A 360 -23.30 5.22 -22.49
N ALA A 361 -23.63 4.44 -21.46
CA ALA A 361 -24.10 4.95 -20.18
C ALA A 361 -23.04 5.80 -19.49
N LEU A 362 -21.81 5.29 -19.40
CA LEU A 362 -20.71 6.04 -18.76
C LEU A 362 -20.28 7.25 -19.60
N GLY A 363 -20.24 7.15 -20.92
CA GLY A 363 -19.91 8.26 -21.82
C GLY A 363 -20.93 9.39 -21.80
N THR A 364 -22.16 9.14 -21.29
CA THR A 364 -23.20 10.16 -21.10
C THR A 364 -23.41 10.55 -19.64
N GLY A 365 -22.57 10.07 -18.72
CA GLY A 365 -22.64 10.39 -17.29
C GLY A 365 -23.80 9.72 -16.54
N LEU A 366 -24.26 8.57 -17.04
CA LEU A 366 -25.43 7.84 -16.51
C LEU A 366 -24.99 6.58 -15.71
N ALA A 367 -23.99 6.71 -14.87
CA ALA A 367 -23.47 5.58 -14.08
C ALA A 367 -24.56 4.96 -13.17
N TYR A 368 -25.45 5.74 -12.60
CA TYR A 368 -26.54 5.24 -11.75
C TYR A 368 -27.62 4.48 -12.53
N ASP A 369 -27.90 4.90 -13.76
CA ASP A 369 -28.83 4.18 -14.64
C ASP A 369 -28.27 2.79 -14.96
N LEU A 370 -26.96 2.73 -15.23
CA LEU A 370 -26.26 1.47 -15.43
C LEU A 370 -26.29 0.58 -14.18
N VAL A 371 -26.04 1.13 -12.98
CA VAL A 371 -26.14 0.41 -11.70
C VAL A 371 -27.55 -0.13 -11.47
N SER A 372 -28.59 0.62 -11.84
CA SER A 372 -30.00 0.23 -11.67
C SER A 372 -30.48 -0.75 -12.74
N SER A 373 -29.72 -0.90 -13.82
CA SER A 373 -30.07 -1.76 -14.95
C SER A 373 -29.83 -3.26 -14.65
N ARG A 374 -30.26 -4.10 -15.59
CA ARG A 374 -29.95 -5.54 -15.60
C ARG A 374 -28.67 -5.88 -16.36
N ASN A 375 -27.82 -4.90 -16.61
CA ASN A 375 -26.56 -5.10 -17.31
C ASN A 375 -25.66 -6.08 -16.56
N ALA A 376 -25.12 -7.05 -17.25
CA ALA A 376 -24.32 -8.12 -16.65
C ALA A 376 -23.04 -7.61 -15.95
N PHE A 377 -22.41 -6.57 -16.50
CA PHE A 377 -21.26 -5.92 -15.86
C PHE A 377 -21.66 -5.25 -14.54
N ALA A 378 -22.73 -4.43 -14.54
CA ALA A 378 -23.18 -3.75 -13.33
C ALA A 378 -23.60 -4.75 -12.24
N GLN A 379 -24.24 -5.86 -12.60
CA GLN A 379 -24.59 -6.93 -11.65
C GLN A 379 -23.34 -7.59 -11.05
N SER A 380 -22.35 -7.92 -11.88
CA SER A 380 -21.10 -8.53 -11.40
C SER A 380 -20.27 -7.57 -10.54
N VAL A 381 -20.25 -6.26 -10.82
CA VAL A 381 -19.63 -5.26 -9.94
C VAL A 381 -20.37 -5.18 -8.60
N ARG A 382 -21.70 -5.26 -8.60
CA ARG A 382 -22.48 -5.25 -7.35
C ARG A 382 -22.17 -6.47 -6.47
N GLU A 383 -22.09 -7.65 -7.08
CA GLU A 383 -21.70 -8.88 -6.37
C GLU A 383 -20.29 -8.74 -5.77
N LEU A 384 -19.32 -8.29 -6.57
CA LEU A 384 -17.95 -8.06 -6.13
C LEU A 384 -17.87 -7.04 -4.97
N MET A 385 -18.61 -5.93 -5.04
CA MET A 385 -18.63 -4.95 -3.95
C MET A 385 -19.27 -5.51 -2.67
N GLY A 386 -20.28 -6.36 -2.79
CA GLY A 386 -20.88 -7.09 -1.66
C GLY A 386 -19.88 -7.98 -0.94
N GLU A 387 -19.04 -8.71 -1.68
CA GLU A 387 -17.97 -9.53 -1.12
C GLU A 387 -16.89 -8.67 -0.45
N VAL A 388 -16.38 -7.65 -1.16
CA VAL A 388 -15.31 -6.77 -0.68
C VAL A 388 -15.67 -6.07 0.63
N VAL A 389 -16.90 -5.54 0.74
CA VAL A 389 -17.36 -4.84 1.95
C VAL A 389 -17.75 -5.85 3.05
N GLY A 390 -18.33 -7.00 2.68
CA GLY A 390 -18.67 -8.08 3.62
C GLY A 390 -17.44 -8.68 4.30
N GLU A 391 -16.37 -8.93 3.56
CA GLU A 391 -15.09 -9.40 4.10
C GLU A 391 -14.40 -8.37 5.01
N ALA A 392 -14.45 -7.07 4.64
CA ALA A 392 -13.91 -6.01 5.47
C ALA A 392 -14.65 -5.91 6.82
N ALA A 393 -15.97 -6.11 6.85
CA ALA A 393 -16.76 -6.17 8.07
C ALA A 393 -16.41 -7.43 8.92
N GLY A 394 -16.20 -8.57 8.29
CA GLY A 394 -15.81 -9.82 8.95
C GLY A 394 -14.39 -9.77 9.54
N SER A 395 -13.43 -9.16 8.86
CA SER A 395 -12.05 -8.99 9.35
C SER A 395 -11.95 -8.05 10.54
N LEU A 396 -12.88 -7.11 10.69
CA LEU A 396 -12.98 -6.21 11.86
C LEU A 396 -13.64 -6.91 13.06
N ALA A 397 -14.55 -7.87 12.81
CA ALA A 397 -15.23 -8.63 13.86
C ALA A 397 -14.31 -9.70 14.50
N SER A 398 -13.34 -10.25 13.77
CA SER A 398 -12.39 -11.24 14.29
C SER A 398 -11.32 -10.66 15.24
N SER A 399 -11.25 -9.34 15.38
CA SER A 399 -10.39 -8.67 16.37
C SER A 399 -11.12 -8.33 17.69
N GLU A 400 -12.41 -8.60 17.80
CA GLU A 400 -13.25 -8.26 18.98
C GLU A 400 -13.91 -9.47 19.68
N GLU A 401 -13.54 -10.72 19.43
CA GLU A 401 -14.04 -11.83 20.23
C GLU A 401 -13.30 -11.98 21.56
N SER A 402 -13.70 -11.12 22.51
CA SER A 402 -13.86 -11.46 23.94
C SER A 402 -15.06 -10.67 24.48
N GLU A 403 -16.15 -11.43 24.77
CA GLU A 403 -17.36 -11.10 25.53
C GLU A 403 -18.63 -10.57 24.82
N ALA A 404 -19.55 -11.56 24.58
CA ALA A 404 -21.03 -11.60 24.79
C ALA A 404 -21.99 -10.89 23.78
N PRO A 405 -23.34 -11.15 23.79
CA PRO A 405 -23.94 -12.00 22.77
C PRO A 405 -24.75 -11.25 21.70
N SER A 406 -24.85 -11.90 20.56
CA SER A 406 -25.58 -11.57 19.35
C SER A 406 -27.01 -11.06 19.50
N ARG A 407 -27.37 -10.07 18.69
CA ARG A 407 -28.68 -10.03 18.03
C ARG A 407 -28.48 -9.65 16.56
N GLY A 408 -28.83 -10.60 15.70
CA GLY A 408 -28.65 -10.52 14.26
C GLY A 408 -29.55 -9.53 13.57
N LEU A 409 -29.02 -8.98 12.51
CA LEU A 409 -29.76 -8.33 11.43
C LEU A 409 -29.05 -8.70 10.13
N PHE A 410 -29.68 -9.56 9.40
CA PHE A 410 -29.67 -9.82 7.96
C PHE A 410 -29.82 -11.32 7.69
N SER A 411 -31.08 -11.80 7.77
CA SER A 411 -31.43 -13.10 7.23
C SER A 411 -32.00 -12.91 5.82
N PHE A 412 -31.28 -13.23 4.79
CA PHE A 412 -31.84 -13.50 3.48
C PHE A 412 -32.50 -14.87 3.50
N ARG A 413 -33.85 -14.90 3.56
CA ARG A 413 -34.67 -16.10 3.39
C ARG A 413 -34.55 -16.60 1.95
N ARG A 414 -33.87 -17.71 1.76
CA ARG A 414 -33.99 -18.56 0.58
C ARG A 414 -35.34 -19.25 0.59
N ALA A 415 -36.27 -18.80 -0.28
CA ALA A 415 -37.53 -19.50 -0.49
C ALA A 415 -37.28 -20.79 -1.26
N ARG A 416 -37.40 -21.90 -0.58
CA ARG A 416 -37.50 -23.25 -1.17
C ARG A 416 -38.92 -23.41 -1.73
N ARG A 417 -39.08 -23.53 -3.05
CA ARG A 417 -40.32 -24.01 -3.65
C ARG A 417 -40.30 -25.53 -3.57
N GLU A 418 -41.16 -26.08 -2.73
CA GLU A 418 -41.60 -27.47 -2.82
C GLU A 418 -42.65 -27.56 -3.93
N GLY A 419 -42.37 -28.41 -4.92
CA GLY A 419 -43.31 -28.81 -5.93
C GLY A 419 -44.19 -29.95 -5.41
N VAL A 420 -45.47 -29.78 -5.51
CA VAL A 420 -46.43 -30.87 -5.42
C VAL A 420 -46.94 -31.15 -6.83
N LEU A 421 -46.73 -32.37 -7.28
CA LEU A 421 -47.45 -32.98 -8.42
C LEU A 421 -48.75 -33.60 -7.91
N PRO A 422 -49.74 -33.72 -8.73
CA PRO A 422 -50.07 -35.00 -9.34
C PRO A 422 -49.80 -35.06 -10.83
#